data_f6ed8e4f5af729c26b933290f7a497c1
#
_entry.id   f6ed8e4f5af729c26b933290f7a497c1
#
_cell.length_a   1.000
_cell.length_b   1.000
_cell.length_c   1.000
_cell.angle_alpha   90.00
_cell.angle_beta   90.00
_cell.angle_gamma   90.00
#
_symmetry.space_group_name_H-M   'P 1'
#
loop_
_entity.id
_entity.type
_entity.pdbx_description
1 polymer ?
#
loop_
_entity_poly.entity_id
_entity_poly.type
_entity_poly.pdbx_seq_one_letter_code
_entity_poly.pdbx_strand_id
1 'polypeptide(L)'
;KEISGKSCKRSKTKKIKSMPAISRKGDSLSTGHGCVGTTTLDTPGQSTVRANSILIARVGDPTVAHPNPPNPPCPNHVATVNAGSSTVRVVGISVARIGDSADAGAMTSGSGNVFAG
;
A
#
# COMPACT_ATOMS: atom_id res chain seq x y z
N LYS A 1 -2.40 16.84 -5.84
CA LYS A 1 -3.71 16.47 -6.22
C LYS A 1 -4.26 15.39 -5.33
N GLU A 2 -5.47 15.51 -4.91
CA GLU A 2 -6.04 14.55 -4.00
C GLU A 2 -7.09 13.70 -4.68
N ILE A 3 -7.14 12.39 -4.36
CA ILE A 3 -8.14 11.53 -4.89
C ILE A 3 -9.34 11.56 -3.95
N SER A 4 -10.53 11.79 -4.53
CA SER A 4 -11.74 11.86 -3.77
C SER A 4 -12.12 10.50 -3.23
N GLY A 5 -12.69 10.48 -2.07
CA GLY A 5 -13.11 9.25 -1.46
C GLY A 5 -14.44 8.71 -1.87
N LYS A 6 -15.23 9.45 -2.72
CA LYS A 6 -16.40 8.94 -3.05
C LYS A 6 -16.50 8.21 -4.18
N SER A 7 -16.20 7.39 -4.41
CA SER A 7 -16.19 6.78 -5.45
C SER A 7 -17.31 6.06 -5.69
N CYS A 8 -17.62 5.45 -5.81
CA CYS A 8 -18.46 4.69 -6.16
C CYS A 8 -19.55 4.51 -5.61
N LYS A 9 -20.16 4.67 -5.61
CA LYS A 9 -21.10 4.50 -5.11
C LYS A 9 -22.01 3.88 -5.83
N ARG A 10 -22.41 3.40 -6.40
CA ARG A 10 -23.25 2.91 -6.97
C ARG A 10 -23.68 1.88 -6.84
N SER A 11 -23.88 1.32 -6.71
CA SER A 11 -24.21 0.38 -6.75
C SER A 11 -25.00 -0.34 -6.13
N LYS A 12 -25.66 -0.46 -6.04
CA LYS A 12 -26.39 -1.10 -5.49
C LYS A 12 -26.42 -2.38 -5.85
N THR A 13 -25.94 -2.87 -6.28
CA THR A 13 -26.02 -4.01 -6.75
C THR A 13 -25.43 -4.89 -6.08
N LYS A 14 -25.35 -5.40 -5.60
CA LYS A 14 -24.93 -6.24 -4.92
C LYS A 14 -23.76 -6.74 -5.00
N LYS A 15 -23.28 -7.33 -4.91
CA LYS A 15 -22.24 -7.86 -4.88
C LYS A 15 -21.27 -7.26 -5.42
N ILE A 16 -20.82 -6.51 -4.98
CA ILE A 16 -19.95 -5.86 -5.48
C ILE A 16 -18.84 -6.18 -4.90
N LYS A 17 -17.86 -6.37 -5.29
CA LYS A 17 -16.76 -6.60 -4.78
C LYS A 17 -16.35 -5.46 -4.18
N SER A 18 -15.99 -5.41 -3.07
CA SER A 18 -15.51 -4.25 -2.41
C SER A 18 -14.22 -3.79 -3.04
N MET A 19 -14.01 -2.51 -3.01
CA MET A 19 -12.78 -1.94 -3.48
C MET A 19 -11.86 -1.73 -2.29
N PRO A 20 -10.63 -2.23 -2.36
CA PRO A 20 -9.71 -2.09 -1.24
C PRO A 20 -9.30 -0.64 -0.99
N ALA A 21 -9.00 -0.32 0.25
CA ALA A 21 -8.51 1.00 0.62
C ALA A 21 -7.13 1.23 0.05
N ILE A 22 -6.87 2.45 -0.42
CA ILE A 22 -5.58 2.83 -0.96
C ILE A 22 -4.59 2.97 0.19
N SER A 23 -3.41 2.39 0.03
CA SER A 23 -2.33 2.50 1.00
C SER A 23 -1.50 3.75 0.74
N ARG A 24 -0.95 4.33 1.80
CA ARG A 24 -0.25 5.61 1.76
C ARG A 24 1.04 5.51 2.55
N LYS A 25 1.86 6.57 2.47
CA LYS A 25 3.06 6.67 3.28
C LYS A 25 2.69 6.44 4.75
N GLY A 26 3.43 5.58 5.42
CA GLY A 26 3.21 5.27 6.82
C GLY A 26 2.20 4.16 7.08
N ASP A 27 1.48 3.70 6.06
CA ASP A 27 0.55 2.60 6.24
C ASP A 27 1.29 1.29 6.45
N SER A 28 0.71 0.41 7.25
CA SER A 28 1.39 -0.79 7.69
C SER A 28 1.21 -1.94 6.72
N LEU A 29 2.14 -2.87 6.79
CA LEU A 29 2.10 -4.10 6.01
C LEU A 29 2.67 -5.23 6.86
N SER A 30 2.26 -6.45 6.53
CA SER A 30 2.92 -7.61 7.09
C SER A 30 4.14 -7.90 6.23
N THR A 31 5.26 -8.22 6.88
CA THR A 31 6.49 -8.47 6.12
C THR A 31 6.50 -9.87 5.53
N GLY A 32 5.78 -10.81 6.13
CA GLY A 32 5.76 -12.19 5.67
C GLY A 32 7.03 -12.96 5.95
N HIS A 33 7.98 -12.38 6.70
CA HIS A 33 9.23 -13.05 7.03
C HIS A 33 9.56 -12.88 8.49
N GLY A 34 10.56 -13.64 8.95
CA GLY A 34 10.98 -13.59 10.34
C GLY A 34 11.75 -12.33 10.68
N CYS A 35 12.16 -12.21 11.90
CA CYS A 35 12.85 -11.09 12.54
C CYS A 35 11.91 -9.95 12.90
N VAL A 36 10.98 -9.58 11.99
CA VAL A 36 9.95 -8.61 12.30
C VAL A 36 8.73 -8.96 11.45
N GLY A 37 7.56 -8.94 12.06
CA GLY A 37 6.33 -9.34 11.37
C GLY A 37 5.62 -8.22 10.65
N THR A 38 5.89 -6.97 11.01
CA THR A 38 5.21 -5.82 10.39
C THR A 38 6.18 -4.66 10.21
N THR A 39 5.89 -3.82 9.23
CA THR A 39 6.62 -2.58 9.05
C THR A 39 5.67 -1.58 8.40
N THR A 40 6.16 -0.44 7.96
CA THR A 40 5.35 0.58 7.32
C THR A 40 6.00 1.04 6.04
N LEU A 41 5.21 1.71 5.19
CA LEU A 41 5.74 2.28 3.96
C LEU A 41 6.52 3.56 4.26
N ASP A 42 7.62 3.73 3.57
CA ASP A 42 8.41 4.95 3.61
C ASP A 42 7.88 5.92 2.56
N THR A 43 8.64 6.94 2.22
CA THR A 43 8.19 7.98 1.30
C THR A 43 8.05 7.41 -0.11
N PRO A 44 6.86 7.55 -0.73
CA PRO A 44 6.67 7.07 -2.09
C PRO A 44 7.52 7.83 -3.11
N GLY A 45 7.68 7.25 -4.28
CA GLY A 45 8.44 7.86 -5.34
C GLY A 45 7.72 9.00 -6.08
N GLN A 46 6.49 9.34 -5.67
CA GLN A 46 5.76 10.46 -6.22
C GLN A 46 5.45 11.46 -5.10
N SER A 47 5.27 12.71 -5.42
CA SER A 47 5.08 13.75 -4.40
C SER A 47 3.87 14.63 -4.68
N THR A 48 2.99 14.25 -5.60
CA THR A 48 1.91 15.15 -6.02
C THR A 48 0.52 14.64 -5.73
N VAL A 49 0.30 13.34 -5.59
CA VAL A 49 -1.05 12.80 -5.41
C VAL A 49 -1.18 12.24 -4.00
N ARG A 50 -2.25 12.65 -3.31
CA ARG A 50 -2.43 12.31 -1.92
C ARG A 50 -3.82 11.76 -1.68
N ALA A 51 -3.97 10.95 -0.65
CA ALA A 51 -5.25 10.54 -0.11
C ALA A 51 -5.25 10.96 1.35
N ASN A 52 -6.24 11.73 1.77
CA ASN A 52 -6.32 12.24 3.14
C ASN A 52 -5.07 13.04 3.51
N SER A 53 -4.55 13.80 2.53
CA SER A 53 -3.34 14.64 2.70
C SER A 53 -2.05 13.85 2.88
N ILE A 54 -2.07 12.55 2.63
CA ILE A 54 -0.89 11.68 2.77
C ILE A 54 -0.55 11.12 1.39
N LEU A 55 0.73 11.09 1.05
CA LEU A 55 1.17 10.63 -0.26
C LEU A 55 0.74 9.19 -0.52
N ILE A 56 0.17 8.94 -1.68
CA ILE A 56 -0.29 7.62 -2.07
C ILE A 56 0.89 6.76 -2.46
N ALA A 57 0.92 5.52 -2.00
CA ALA A 57 1.94 4.56 -2.35
C ALA A 57 1.58 3.82 -3.64
N ARG A 58 2.61 3.39 -4.37
CA ARG A 58 2.46 2.72 -5.65
C ARG A 58 3.35 1.49 -5.68
N VAL A 59 3.14 0.65 -6.70
CA VAL A 59 4.03 -0.50 -6.92
C VAL A 59 5.48 -0.01 -7.04
N GLY A 60 6.38 -0.66 -6.35
CA GLY A 60 7.80 -0.31 -6.33
C GLY A 60 8.19 0.68 -5.24
N ASP A 61 7.24 1.25 -4.53
CA ASP A 61 7.57 2.20 -3.47
C ASP A 61 8.11 1.46 -2.25
N PRO A 62 9.07 2.07 -1.52
CA PRO A 62 9.83 1.34 -0.50
C PRO A 62 9.14 1.28 0.85
N THR A 63 9.48 0.24 1.61
CA THR A 63 9.17 0.18 3.02
C THR A 63 10.26 0.90 3.81
N VAL A 64 9.95 1.17 5.07
CA VAL A 64 10.97 1.58 6.03
C VAL A 64 11.93 0.40 6.23
N ALA A 65 13.20 0.66 6.42
CA ALA A 65 14.19 -0.39 6.65
C ALA A 65 13.81 -1.19 7.89
N HIS A 66 13.90 -2.50 7.81
CA HIS A 66 13.49 -3.36 8.90
C HIS A 66 14.31 -4.66 8.88
N PRO A 67 14.39 -5.36 10.04
CA PRO A 67 15.16 -6.59 10.11
C PRO A 67 14.62 -7.68 9.20
N ASN A 68 15.52 -8.46 8.64
CA ASN A 68 15.20 -9.51 7.68
C ASN A 68 16.04 -10.74 7.97
N PRO A 69 15.56 -11.97 7.75
CA PRO A 69 16.41 -13.14 7.92
C PRO A 69 17.69 -13.05 7.08
N PRO A 70 18.75 -13.73 7.49
CA PRO A 70 18.81 -14.80 8.47
C PRO A 70 18.79 -14.31 9.91
N ASN A 71 18.30 -15.13 10.79
CA ASN A 71 18.18 -14.82 12.19
C ASN A 71 19.14 -15.67 13.00
N PRO A 72 20.03 -15.09 13.80
CA PRO A 72 20.57 -13.78 13.75
C PRO A 72 21.60 -13.67 12.63
N PRO A 73 22.03 -12.49 12.30
CA PRO A 73 21.87 -11.20 12.99
C PRO A 73 20.69 -10.36 12.52
N CYS A 74 19.83 -10.84 11.67
CA CYS A 74 18.68 -10.10 11.18
C CYS A 74 19.10 -8.74 10.60
N PRO A 75 19.88 -8.71 9.54
CA PRO A 75 20.30 -7.44 8.97
C PRO A 75 19.11 -6.68 8.43
N ASN A 76 19.15 -5.36 8.44
CA ASN A 76 18.08 -4.56 7.90
C ASN A 76 18.03 -4.64 6.40
N HIS A 77 16.83 -4.60 5.85
CA HIS A 77 16.65 -4.45 4.39
C HIS A 77 15.48 -3.50 4.13
N VAL A 78 15.37 -3.05 2.88
CA VAL A 78 14.26 -2.26 2.42
C VAL A 78 13.54 -3.09 1.37
N ALA A 79 12.24 -3.27 1.55
CA ALA A 79 11.45 -4.00 0.58
C ALA A 79 10.57 -3.04 -0.22
N THR A 80 9.75 -3.56 -1.09
CA THR A 80 8.89 -2.74 -1.95
C THR A 80 7.50 -3.31 -2.01
N VAL A 81 6.56 -2.48 -2.46
CA VAL A 81 5.22 -2.92 -2.83
C VAL A 81 5.34 -3.67 -4.16
N ASN A 82 4.77 -4.87 -4.23
CA ASN A 82 4.93 -5.74 -5.39
C ASN A 82 3.73 -5.74 -6.33
N ALA A 83 2.56 -5.40 -5.85
CA ALA A 83 1.34 -5.45 -6.64
C ALA A 83 0.44 -4.29 -6.28
N GLY A 84 -0.46 -3.96 -7.17
CA GLY A 84 -1.39 -2.84 -6.96
C GLY A 84 -2.62 -2.97 -7.82
N SER A 85 -3.39 -1.89 -7.90
CA SER A 85 -4.61 -1.85 -8.68
C SER A 85 -4.34 -2.11 -10.15
N SER A 86 -5.23 -2.86 -10.79
CA SER A 86 -5.13 -3.06 -12.23
C SER A 86 -5.80 -1.94 -13.01
N THR A 87 -6.48 -1.02 -12.34
CA THR A 87 -7.26 0.01 -13.01
C THR A 87 -6.91 1.42 -12.58
N VAL A 88 -6.38 1.62 -11.38
CA VAL A 88 -6.09 2.96 -10.87
C VAL A 88 -4.59 3.16 -10.79
N ARG A 89 -4.11 4.24 -11.39
CA ARG A 89 -2.69 4.55 -11.40
C ARG A 89 -2.46 5.97 -10.92
N VAL A 90 -1.31 6.20 -10.32
CA VAL A 90 -0.90 7.52 -9.88
C VAL A 90 0.45 7.77 -10.50
N VAL A 91 0.55 8.82 -11.27
CA VAL A 91 1.76 9.17 -12.03
C VAL A 91 2.24 7.94 -12.84
N GLY A 92 1.27 7.28 -13.49
CA GLY A 92 1.55 6.17 -14.41
C GLY A 92 1.81 4.81 -13.79
N ILE A 93 1.77 4.69 -12.46
CA ILE A 93 2.08 3.43 -11.78
C ILE A 93 0.91 3.02 -10.89
N SER A 94 0.61 1.73 -10.88
CA SER A 94 -0.52 1.18 -10.12
C SER A 94 -0.43 1.55 -8.64
N VAL A 95 -1.55 1.96 -8.06
CA VAL A 95 -1.58 2.31 -6.64
C VAL A 95 -1.60 1.07 -5.77
N ALA A 96 -0.98 1.14 -4.61
CA ALA A 96 -1.01 0.08 -3.61
C ALA A 96 -2.32 0.13 -2.82
N ARG A 97 -2.82 -1.05 -2.42
CA ARG A 97 -4.06 -1.16 -1.68
C ARG A 97 -3.90 -2.20 -0.59
N ILE A 98 -4.82 -2.17 0.40
CA ILE A 98 -4.85 -3.22 1.41
C ILE A 98 -5.00 -4.57 0.69
N GLY A 99 -4.21 -5.54 1.09
CA GLY A 99 -4.21 -6.88 0.50
C GLY A 99 -3.22 -7.05 -0.64
N ASP A 100 -2.68 -5.96 -1.18
CA ASP A 100 -1.70 -6.07 -2.25
C ASP A 100 -0.36 -6.53 -1.68
N SER A 101 0.36 -7.34 -2.44
CA SER A 101 1.64 -7.89 -1.99
C SER A 101 2.66 -6.79 -1.75
N ALA A 102 3.35 -6.89 -0.63
CA ALA A 102 4.43 -5.99 -0.29
C ALA A 102 5.43 -6.80 0.55
N ASP A 103 6.71 -6.66 0.28
CA ASP A 103 7.73 -7.48 0.91
C ASP A 103 7.37 -8.96 0.65
N ALA A 104 7.40 -9.82 1.64
CA ALA A 104 6.93 -11.19 1.51
C ALA A 104 5.51 -11.36 2.08
N GLY A 105 4.85 -10.29 2.43
CA GLY A 105 3.50 -10.29 2.96
C GLY A 105 2.58 -9.41 2.15
N ALA A 106 1.79 -8.59 2.80
CA ALA A 106 0.80 -7.76 2.13
C ALA A 106 0.49 -6.50 2.93
N MET A 107 -0.05 -5.48 2.23
CA MET A 107 -0.49 -4.26 2.88
C MET A 107 -1.66 -4.55 3.81
N THR A 108 -1.62 -4.00 5.00
CA THR A 108 -2.64 -4.23 6.02
C THR A 108 -3.41 -2.98 6.41
N SER A 109 -2.96 -1.81 6.05
CA SER A 109 -3.73 -0.60 6.35
C SER A 109 -3.73 0.37 5.17
N GLY A 110 -4.69 1.27 5.18
CA GLY A 110 -4.84 2.27 4.14
C GLY A 110 -5.83 3.34 4.56
N SER A 111 -6.26 4.14 3.58
CA SER A 111 -7.22 5.22 3.82
C SER A 111 -8.53 4.69 4.36
N GLY A 112 -9.17 5.45 5.23
CA GLY A 112 -10.50 5.12 5.71
C GLY A 112 -11.61 5.41 4.71
N ASN A 113 -11.32 6.16 3.65
CA ASN A 113 -12.37 6.57 2.72
C ASN A 113 -11.93 6.74 1.27
N VAL A 114 -10.72 6.37 0.90
CA VAL A 114 -10.28 6.42 -0.49
C VAL A 114 -9.93 5.00 -0.93
N PHE A 115 -10.53 4.55 -2.02
CA PHE A 115 -10.45 3.17 -2.45
C PHE A 115 -10.08 3.07 -3.93
N ALA A 116 -9.56 1.93 -4.34
CA ALA A 116 -9.23 1.67 -5.72
C ALA A 116 -9.59 0.24 -6.09
N GLY A 117 -10.16 0.08 -7.24
CA GLY A 117 -10.57 -1.24 -7.73
C GLY A 117 -9.44 -2.10 -8.27
#